data_62e4fa77764882a485f5acb0e3d12a72
#
_entry.id   62e4fa77764882a485f5acb0e3d12a72
#
_cell.length_a   1.000
_cell.length_b   1.000
_cell.length_c   1.000
_cell.angle_alpha   90.00
_cell.angle_beta   90.00
_cell.angle_gamma   90.00
#
_symmetry.space_group_name_H-M   'P 1'
#
loop_
_entity.id
_entity.type
_entity.pdbx_description
1 polymer ?
#
loop_
_entity_poly.entity_id
_entity_poly.type
_entity_poly.pdbx_seq_one_letter_code
_entity_poly.pdbx_strand_id
1 'polypeptide(L)'
;MYINKKNFLNSLDNYAKEGPFDHCVIDNFFDKRTANKLEEEFPSFNSESWHIYDNALEIKKTCNNWNAFPPTTYQVFNYLNSEEFTSLISKKIFKNKKLFSDVGLNGGGWHIHKSGGKLNPHLDYSLHPKIGLQRKLNIIIYLNSKWEESWGGHLGFWGNESKKKPGKIEKKFLPKFNRAILFDTTQNSWHGLPEPVSSPENEYRKSLAVYYLCTPPKNISKRGKALFAPTQNQERDQTVLKLIKERSSTSQAKRTYRN
;
A
#
# COMPACT_ATOMS: atom_id res chain seq x y z
N MET A 1 3.43 -19.46 14.33
CA MET A 1 3.67 -19.03 12.92
C MET A 1 2.58 -18.05 12.58
N TYR A 2 2.90 -16.85 12.10
CA TYR A 2 1.88 -15.79 11.92
C TYR A 2 1.07 -15.92 10.64
N ILE A 3 1.66 -16.50 9.58
CA ILE A 3 1.03 -16.62 8.25
C ILE A 3 0.62 -18.06 7.95
N ASN A 4 -0.39 -18.21 7.10
CA ASN A 4 -0.70 -19.48 6.46
C ASN A 4 0.32 -19.74 5.33
N LYS A 5 1.50 -20.26 5.71
CA LYS A 5 2.66 -20.42 4.80
C LYS A 5 2.35 -21.23 3.54
N LYS A 6 1.58 -22.33 3.67
CA LYS A 6 1.19 -23.16 2.52
C LYS A 6 0.34 -22.37 1.54
N ASN A 7 -0.69 -21.70 2.05
CA ASN A 7 -1.56 -20.87 1.23
C ASN A 7 -0.80 -19.69 0.58
N PHE A 8 0.05 -19.03 1.34
CA PHE A 8 0.90 -17.96 0.83
C PHE A 8 1.76 -18.41 -0.34
N LEU A 9 2.50 -19.50 -0.20
CA LEU A 9 3.37 -20.01 -1.26
C LEU A 9 2.61 -20.46 -2.51
N ASN A 10 1.43 -21.08 -2.33
CA ASN A 10 0.56 -21.47 -3.45
C ASN A 10 0.01 -20.23 -4.18
N SER A 11 -0.36 -19.18 -3.44
CA SER A 11 -0.86 -17.93 -4.04
C SER A 11 0.21 -17.20 -4.85
N LEU A 12 1.48 -17.29 -4.45
CA LEU A 12 2.60 -16.73 -5.23
C LEU A 12 2.78 -17.39 -6.60
N ASP A 13 2.26 -18.60 -6.84
CA ASP A 13 2.26 -19.23 -8.17
C ASP A 13 1.40 -18.47 -9.20
N ASN A 14 0.51 -17.59 -8.73
CA ASN A 14 -0.31 -16.71 -9.56
C ASN A 14 0.32 -15.32 -9.79
N TYR A 15 1.45 -15.02 -9.16
CA TYR A 15 2.18 -13.78 -9.40
C TYR A 15 2.59 -13.67 -10.88
N ALA A 16 2.40 -12.50 -11.47
CA ALA A 16 2.71 -12.22 -12.87
C ALA A 16 1.87 -12.98 -13.92
N LYS A 17 0.76 -13.62 -13.54
CA LYS A 17 -0.13 -14.29 -14.51
C LYS A 17 -1.16 -13.36 -15.15
N GLU A 18 -1.44 -12.22 -14.52
CA GLU A 18 -2.48 -11.29 -14.96
C GLU A 18 -1.99 -9.84 -14.89
N GLY A 19 -2.48 -9.00 -15.83
CA GLY A 19 -2.23 -7.55 -15.83
C GLY A 19 -3.03 -6.79 -14.76
N PRO A 20 -2.84 -5.47 -14.71
CA PRO A 20 -2.00 -4.60 -15.59
C PRO A 20 -0.50 -4.60 -15.24
N PHE A 21 -0.11 -5.14 -14.09
CA PHE A 21 1.27 -5.34 -13.64
C PHE A 21 1.32 -6.56 -12.72
N ASP A 22 2.52 -7.07 -12.45
CA ASP A 22 2.71 -8.29 -11.67
C ASP A 22 2.13 -8.16 -10.26
N HIS A 23 1.21 -9.05 -9.93
CA HIS A 23 0.55 -9.09 -8.63
C HIS A 23 -0.02 -10.46 -8.30
N CYS A 24 -0.35 -10.69 -7.04
CA CYS A 24 -1.22 -11.80 -6.64
C CYS A 24 -2.10 -11.42 -5.45
N VAL A 25 -3.24 -12.11 -5.36
CA VAL A 25 -4.19 -12.02 -4.25
C VAL A 25 -4.02 -13.25 -3.36
N ILE A 26 -3.96 -13.04 -2.06
CA ILE A 26 -3.74 -14.08 -1.06
C ILE A 26 -4.85 -13.97 -0.02
N ASP A 27 -5.90 -14.77 -0.14
CA ASP A 27 -6.94 -14.86 0.88
C ASP A 27 -6.43 -15.71 2.05
N ASN A 28 -6.91 -15.43 3.27
CA ASN A 28 -6.45 -16.09 4.51
C ASN A 28 -4.92 -16.04 4.68
N PHE A 29 -4.35 -14.85 4.52
CA PHE A 29 -2.90 -14.62 4.57
C PHE A 29 -2.30 -14.96 5.93
N PHE A 30 -2.85 -14.43 7.01
CA PHE A 30 -2.49 -14.84 8.37
C PHE A 30 -3.25 -16.12 8.79
N ASP A 31 -2.74 -16.83 9.79
CA ASP A 31 -3.60 -17.75 10.53
C ASP A 31 -4.75 -16.97 11.21
N LYS A 32 -5.88 -17.65 11.46
CA LYS A 32 -7.10 -17.01 11.95
C LYS A 32 -6.92 -16.27 13.28
N ARG A 33 -6.12 -16.85 14.20
CA ARG A 33 -5.86 -16.25 15.52
C ARG A 33 -5.08 -14.94 15.38
N THR A 34 -4.03 -14.95 14.56
CA THR A 34 -3.22 -13.76 14.28
C THR A 34 -4.06 -12.68 13.59
N ALA A 35 -4.88 -13.02 12.57
CA ALA A 35 -5.73 -12.05 11.89
C ALA A 35 -6.72 -11.35 12.83
N ASN A 36 -7.40 -12.13 13.68
CA ASN A 36 -8.35 -11.57 14.66
C ASN A 36 -7.62 -10.67 15.67
N LYS A 37 -6.46 -11.09 16.15
CA LYS A 37 -5.68 -10.31 17.12
C LYS A 37 -5.18 -8.98 16.53
N LEU A 38 -4.78 -8.97 15.28
CA LEU A 38 -4.38 -7.75 14.58
C LEU A 38 -5.56 -6.78 14.38
N GLU A 39 -6.79 -7.28 14.14
CA GLU A 39 -7.98 -6.45 14.07
C GLU A 39 -8.33 -5.85 15.43
N GLU A 40 -8.23 -6.63 16.53
CA GLU A 40 -8.43 -6.16 17.90
C GLU A 40 -7.39 -5.11 18.31
N GLU A 41 -6.12 -5.30 17.95
CA GLU A 41 -5.02 -4.38 18.24
C GLU A 41 -5.02 -3.13 17.36
N PHE A 42 -5.89 -3.06 16.34
CA PHE A 42 -5.91 -1.91 15.43
C PHE A 42 -6.37 -0.65 16.18
N PRO A 43 -5.62 0.46 16.14
CA PRO A 43 -5.93 1.63 16.95
C PRO A 43 -7.25 2.29 16.51
N SER A 44 -7.92 2.94 17.46
CA SER A 44 -9.14 3.71 17.16
C SER A 44 -8.85 4.83 16.15
N PHE A 45 -9.86 5.25 15.40
CA PHE A 45 -9.72 6.33 14.42
C PHE A 45 -9.25 7.66 15.05
N ASN A 46 -9.55 7.88 16.33
CA ASN A 46 -9.19 9.10 17.07
C ASN A 46 -7.89 8.98 17.90
N SER A 47 -7.10 7.90 17.70
CA SER A 47 -5.81 7.77 18.35
C SER A 47 -4.87 8.92 17.96
N GLU A 48 -4.03 9.37 18.88
CA GLU A 48 -3.00 10.40 18.64
C GLU A 48 -1.81 9.89 17.81
N SER A 49 -1.70 8.57 17.64
CA SER A 49 -0.60 7.95 16.88
C SER A 49 -0.66 8.18 15.37
N TRP A 50 -1.77 8.72 14.86
CA TRP A 50 -1.99 8.88 13.44
C TRP A 50 -1.29 10.09 12.83
N HIS A 51 -0.58 9.88 11.74
CA HIS A 51 -0.29 10.92 10.76
C HIS A 51 -1.49 11.11 9.84
N ILE A 52 -1.96 12.35 9.70
CA ILE A 52 -3.19 12.69 8.98
C ILE A 52 -2.85 13.22 7.59
N TYR A 53 -3.51 12.66 6.58
CA TYR A 53 -3.57 13.19 5.23
C TYR A 53 -5.00 13.66 4.97
N ASP A 54 -5.15 14.95 4.67
CA ASP A 54 -6.44 15.56 4.34
C ASP A 54 -6.23 16.60 3.25
N ASN A 55 -6.31 16.16 1.99
CA ASN A 55 -6.13 17.02 0.83
C ASN A 55 -6.88 16.47 -0.39
N ALA A 56 -6.82 17.20 -1.51
CA ALA A 56 -7.53 16.84 -2.72
C ALA A 56 -7.11 15.49 -3.33
N LEU A 57 -5.94 14.95 -3.02
CA LEU A 57 -5.41 13.70 -3.57
C LEU A 57 -5.62 12.49 -2.66
N GLU A 58 -5.63 12.72 -1.35
CA GLU A 58 -5.78 11.65 -0.38
C GLU A 58 -6.39 12.15 0.94
N ILE A 59 -7.33 11.36 1.45
CA ILE A 59 -7.94 11.53 2.78
C ILE A 59 -7.81 10.20 3.51
N LYS A 60 -6.85 10.09 4.42
CA LYS A 60 -6.54 8.90 5.18
C LYS A 60 -5.69 9.23 6.40
N LYS A 61 -5.53 8.26 7.29
CA LYS A 61 -4.53 8.33 8.36
C LYS A 61 -3.58 7.15 8.27
N THR A 62 -2.34 7.34 8.68
CA THR A 62 -1.30 6.29 8.69
C THR A 62 -0.48 6.33 9.95
N CYS A 63 0.07 5.19 10.37
CA CYS A 63 1.03 5.13 11.47
C CYS A 63 2.11 4.10 11.17
N ASN A 64 3.36 4.53 11.16
CA ASN A 64 4.55 3.67 11.01
C ASN A 64 5.48 3.73 12.23
N ASN A 65 4.97 4.23 13.35
CA ASN A 65 5.72 4.34 14.60
C ASN A 65 5.73 2.99 15.33
N TRP A 66 6.87 2.34 15.39
CA TRP A 66 7.06 1.05 16.07
C TRP A 66 6.66 1.08 17.54
N ASN A 67 6.86 2.20 18.22
CA ASN A 67 6.49 2.35 19.64
C ASN A 67 4.97 2.38 19.88
N ALA A 68 4.18 2.61 18.83
CA ALA A 68 2.72 2.60 18.91
C ALA A 68 2.13 1.20 18.67
N PHE A 69 2.93 0.23 18.23
CA PHE A 69 2.43 -1.09 17.89
C PHE A 69 2.26 -1.97 19.13
N PRO A 70 1.06 -2.51 19.39
CA PRO A 70 0.84 -3.53 20.41
C PRO A 70 1.62 -4.82 20.09
N PRO A 71 1.75 -5.73 21.04
CA PRO A 71 2.66 -6.87 20.94
C PRO A 71 2.51 -7.74 19.69
N THR A 72 1.29 -8.11 19.30
CA THR A 72 1.09 -8.97 18.12
C THR A 72 1.39 -8.20 16.83
N THR A 73 0.93 -6.95 16.74
CA THR A 73 1.22 -6.08 15.60
C THR A 73 2.72 -5.85 15.42
N TYR A 74 3.44 -5.57 16.53
CA TYR A 74 4.90 -5.44 16.53
C TYR A 74 5.59 -6.71 16.00
N GLN A 75 5.22 -7.87 16.54
CA GLN A 75 5.81 -9.15 16.13
C GLN A 75 5.51 -9.48 14.67
N VAL A 76 4.31 -9.19 14.20
CA VAL A 76 3.92 -9.41 12.80
C VAL A 76 4.72 -8.49 11.87
N PHE A 77 4.86 -7.20 12.15
CA PHE A 77 5.70 -6.32 11.34
C PHE A 77 7.17 -6.75 11.38
N ASN A 78 7.68 -7.19 12.53
CA ASN A 78 9.03 -7.74 12.64
C ASN A 78 9.19 -9.00 11.76
N TYR A 79 8.24 -9.94 11.79
CA TYR A 79 8.26 -11.13 10.95
C TYR A 79 8.18 -10.78 9.45
N LEU A 80 7.27 -9.89 9.03
CA LEU A 80 7.15 -9.47 7.64
C LEU A 80 8.41 -8.74 7.13
N ASN A 81 9.20 -8.14 8.02
CA ASN A 81 10.48 -7.51 7.70
C ASN A 81 11.68 -8.47 7.90
N SER A 82 11.47 -9.72 8.29
CA SER A 82 12.56 -10.68 8.51
C SER A 82 13.19 -11.17 7.20
N GLU A 83 14.43 -11.64 7.29
CA GLU A 83 15.11 -12.31 6.18
C GLU A 83 14.40 -13.61 5.79
N GLU A 84 13.81 -14.32 6.75
CA GLU A 84 12.99 -15.51 6.49
C GLU A 84 11.87 -15.16 5.50
N PHE A 85 11.06 -14.13 5.79
CA PHE A 85 9.92 -13.78 4.96
C PHE A 85 10.33 -13.24 3.58
N THR A 86 11.31 -12.35 3.52
CA THR A 86 11.83 -11.82 2.24
C THR A 86 12.44 -12.92 1.37
N SER A 87 13.09 -13.92 1.99
CA SER A 87 13.64 -15.08 1.28
C SER A 87 12.56 -15.99 0.70
N LEU A 88 11.42 -16.18 1.39
CA LEU A 88 10.29 -16.94 0.84
C LEU A 88 9.78 -16.31 -0.46
N ILE A 89 9.59 -14.98 -0.47
CA ILE A 89 9.17 -14.26 -1.68
C ILE A 89 10.24 -14.36 -2.77
N SER A 90 11.49 -14.06 -2.44
CA SER A 90 12.59 -14.04 -3.38
C SER A 90 12.80 -15.38 -4.08
N LYS A 91 12.80 -16.48 -3.33
CA LYS A 91 12.93 -17.84 -3.88
C LYS A 91 11.79 -18.20 -4.83
N LYS A 92 10.56 -17.79 -4.48
CA LYS A 92 9.36 -18.20 -5.22
C LYS A 92 9.15 -17.41 -6.50
N ILE A 93 9.36 -16.08 -6.50
CA ILE A 93 8.99 -15.23 -7.64
C ILE A 93 10.15 -14.46 -8.28
N PHE A 94 11.33 -14.36 -7.65
CA PHE A 94 12.45 -13.59 -8.20
C PHE A 94 13.73 -14.40 -8.46
N LYS A 95 13.64 -15.72 -8.55
CA LYS A 95 14.81 -16.59 -8.85
C LYS A 95 16.01 -16.25 -7.94
N ASN A 96 15.76 -16.13 -6.63
CA ASN A 96 16.74 -15.78 -5.60
C ASN A 96 17.39 -14.38 -5.70
N LYS A 97 16.85 -13.45 -6.49
CA LYS A 97 17.30 -12.06 -6.42
C LYS A 97 16.97 -11.49 -5.04
N LYS A 98 17.97 -10.93 -4.38
CA LYS A 98 17.86 -10.47 -3.00
C LYS A 98 16.78 -9.36 -2.86
N LEU A 99 15.85 -9.57 -1.94
CA LEU A 99 14.94 -8.54 -1.44
C LEU A 99 15.40 -8.07 -0.07
N PHE A 100 15.23 -6.79 0.18
CA PHE A 100 15.50 -6.16 1.47
C PHE A 100 14.20 -5.67 2.07
N SER A 101 14.07 -5.77 3.38
CA SER A 101 12.96 -5.17 4.11
C SER A 101 13.12 -3.65 4.25
N ASP A 102 12.01 -2.95 4.39
CA ASP A 102 11.97 -1.55 4.81
C ASP A 102 11.61 -1.48 6.31
N VAL A 103 12.60 -1.72 7.16
CA VAL A 103 12.42 -1.73 8.62
C VAL A 103 11.94 -0.38 9.18
N GLY A 104 12.11 0.70 8.43
CA GLY A 104 11.58 2.02 8.78
C GLY A 104 10.11 2.19 8.43
N LEU A 105 9.49 1.20 7.78
CA LEU A 105 8.10 1.25 7.30
C LEU A 105 7.78 2.55 6.55
N ASN A 106 8.70 3.03 5.70
CA ASN A 106 8.55 4.31 5.01
C ASN A 106 7.37 4.28 4.02
N GLY A 107 6.24 4.87 4.41
CA GLY A 107 4.95 4.80 3.71
C GLY A 107 4.16 3.52 4.00
N GLY A 108 4.67 2.63 4.86
CA GLY A 108 3.98 1.45 5.37
C GLY A 108 3.37 1.67 6.75
N GLY A 109 3.13 0.57 7.49
CA GLY A 109 2.49 0.58 8.79
C GLY A 109 0.98 0.39 8.72
N TRP A 110 0.26 0.92 9.71
CA TRP A 110 -1.20 0.97 9.71
C TRP A 110 -1.73 2.05 8.77
N HIS A 111 -2.79 1.73 8.04
CA HIS A 111 -3.54 2.69 7.23
C HIS A 111 -5.03 2.57 7.53
N ILE A 112 -5.72 3.71 7.72
CA ILE A 112 -7.15 3.76 8.00
C ILE A 112 -7.84 4.84 7.17
N HIS A 113 -9.04 4.50 6.65
CA HIS A 113 -9.91 5.44 5.96
C HIS A 113 -11.29 5.37 6.61
N LYS A 114 -11.92 6.53 6.82
CA LYS A 114 -13.34 6.66 7.16
C LYS A 114 -14.19 6.88 5.90
N SER A 115 -15.47 6.99 6.06
CA SER A 115 -16.37 7.48 4.99
C SER A 115 -15.87 8.82 4.42
N GLY A 116 -15.87 8.98 3.09
CA GLY A 116 -15.23 10.07 2.37
C GLY A 116 -13.72 9.89 2.17
N GLY A 117 -13.11 8.87 2.79
CA GLY A 117 -11.69 8.55 2.60
C GLY A 117 -11.39 8.21 1.15
N LYS A 118 -10.28 8.75 0.63
CA LYS A 118 -9.90 8.60 -0.79
C LYS A 118 -8.39 8.54 -0.96
N LEU A 119 -7.98 7.98 -2.09
CA LEU A 119 -6.59 7.94 -2.52
C LEU A 119 -6.55 7.92 -4.05
N ASN A 120 -6.17 9.03 -4.65
CA ASN A 120 -6.06 9.13 -6.10
C ASN A 120 -5.12 8.07 -6.70
N PRO A 121 -5.29 7.71 -7.98
CA PRO A 121 -4.33 6.89 -8.69
C PRO A 121 -2.92 7.48 -8.56
N HIS A 122 -1.96 6.63 -8.18
CA HIS A 122 -0.58 7.07 -7.99
C HIS A 122 0.41 5.94 -8.28
N LEU A 123 1.65 6.34 -8.56
CA LEU A 123 2.82 5.49 -8.49
C LEU A 123 3.53 5.78 -7.19
N ASP A 124 3.94 4.74 -6.50
CA ASP A 124 4.81 4.88 -5.33
C ASP A 124 6.15 5.55 -5.69
N TYR A 125 6.88 6.07 -4.70
CA TYR A 125 8.26 6.50 -4.95
C TYR A 125 9.12 5.33 -5.46
N SER A 126 10.14 5.64 -6.24
CA SER A 126 11.03 4.62 -6.80
C SER A 126 12.22 4.34 -5.88
N LEU A 127 12.98 5.37 -5.50
CA LEU A 127 14.13 5.24 -4.62
C LEU A 127 13.80 5.59 -3.18
N HIS A 128 14.15 4.71 -2.27
CA HIS A 128 14.01 4.97 -0.84
C HIS A 128 14.89 6.17 -0.43
N PRO A 129 14.28 7.22 0.20
CA PRO A 129 14.94 8.52 0.36
C PRO A 129 16.15 8.52 1.29
N LYS A 130 16.31 7.48 2.13
CA LYS A 130 17.41 7.41 3.10
C LYS A 130 18.50 6.41 2.71
N ILE A 131 18.14 5.30 2.05
CA ILE A 131 19.07 4.20 1.83
C ILE A 131 19.34 3.90 0.34
N GLY A 132 18.67 4.61 -0.58
CA GLY A 132 18.95 4.52 -2.01
C GLY A 132 18.61 3.18 -2.68
N LEU A 133 17.92 2.27 -1.98
CA LEU A 133 17.38 1.04 -2.57
C LEU A 133 16.09 1.33 -3.34
N GLN A 134 15.80 0.55 -4.36
CA GLN A 134 14.57 0.67 -5.13
C GLN A 134 13.42 -0.03 -4.40
N ARG A 135 12.26 0.62 -4.29
CA ARG A 135 11.02 -0.01 -3.91
C ARG A 135 10.62 -1.01 -4.99
N LYS A 136 10.43 -2.28 -4.61
CA LYS A 136 10.16 -3.38 -5.55
C LYS A 136 8.76 -3.95 -5.38
N LEU A 137 8.35 -4.22 -4.15
CA LEU A 137 7.04 -4.79 -3.84
C LEU A 137 6.33 -3.98 -2.78
N ASN A 138 5.01 -3.99 -2.87
CA ASN A 138 4.10 -3.60 -1.81
C ASN A 138 3.21 -4.80 -1.46
N ILE A 139 3.04 -5.09 -0.17
CA ILE A 139 1.99 -5.97 0.33
C ILE A 139 1.02 -5.17 1.19
N ILE A 140 -0.27 -5.21 0.84
CA ILE A 140 -1.35 -4.58 1.58
C ILE A 140 -2.24 -5.69 2.14
N ILE A 141 -2.48 -5.70 3.47
CA ILE A 141 -3.25 -6.73 4.15
C ILE A 141 -4.44 -6.07 4.84
N TYR A 142 -5.65 -6.54 4.57
CA TYR A 142 -6.88 -5.95 5.09
C TYR A 142 -7.35 -6.62 6.38
N LEU A 143 -7.84 -5.80 7.30
CA LEU A 143 -8.30 -6.20 8.63
C LEU A 143 -9.72 -5.70 8.88
N ASN A 144 -10.65 -6.09 8.02
CA ASN A 144 -12.05 -5.64 8.05
C ASN A 144 -12.98 -6.86 8.07
N SER A 145 -13.32 -7.39 9.26
CA SER A 145 -14.15 -8.59 9.40
C SER A 145 -15.61 -8.40 8.96
N LYS A 146 -16.11 -7.16 8.97
CA LYS A 146 -17.49 -6.79 8.62
C LYS A 146 -17.63 -5.92 7.39
N TRP A 147 -16.62 -5.89 6.48
CA TRP A 147 -16.67 -5.00 5.32
C TRP A 147 -17.64 -5.47 4.27
N GLU A 148 -18.54 -4.59 3.87
CA GLU A 148 -19.50 -4.84 2.79
C GLU A 148 -18.99 -4.25 1.47
N GLU A 149 -19.30 -4.92 0.37
CA GLU A 149 -18.87 -4.49 -0.98
C GLU A 149 -19.44 -3.13 -1.36
N SER A 150 -20.68 -2.85 -0.94
CA SER A 150 -21.38 -1.58 -1.15
C SER A 150 -20.69 -0.36 -0.52
N TRP A 151 -19.81 -0.57 0.45
CA TRP A 151 -19.06 0.51 1.10
C TRP A 151 -17.84 0.95 0.27
N GLY A 152 -17.57 0.32 -0.86
CA GLY A 152 -16.44 0.66 -1.72
C GLY A 152 -15.09 0.37 -1.08
N GLY A 153 -14.16 1.32 -1.14
CA GLY A 153 -12.81 1.16 -0.57
C GLY A 153 -11.95 0.10 -1.25
N HIS A 154 -12.33 -0.34 -2.46
CA HIS A 154 -11.54 -1.26 -3.27
C HIS A 154 -10.14 -0.71 -3.53
N LEU A 155 -9.15 -1.59 -3.60
CA LEU A 155 -7.89 -1.25 -4.23
C LEU A 155 -8.06 -1.39 -5.74
N GLY A 156 -7.89 -0.29 -6.46
CA GLY A 156 -7.92 -0.27 -7.91
C GLY A 156 -6.52 -0.37 -8.51
N PHE A 157 -6.40 -1.10 -9.62
CA PHE A 157 -5.23 -1.14 -10.49
C PHE A 157 -5.62 -0.61 -11.86
N TRP A 158 -4.83 0.32 -12.37
CA TRP A 158 -5.02 0.92 -13.69
C TRP A 158 -3.94 0.45 -14.65
N GLY A 159 -4.32 0.28 -15.91
CA GLY A 159 -3.37 0.17 -16.99
C GLY A 159 -2.60 1.48 -17.21
N ASN A 160 -1.78 1.51 -18.23
CA ASN A 160 -0.95 2.65 -18.58
C ASN A 160 -1.44 3.31 -19.87
N GLU A 161 -1.87 4.59 -19.82
CA GLU A 161 -2.00 5.41 -21.01
C GLU A 161 -0.61 5.89 -21.46
N SER A 162 0.23 6.29 -20.50
CA SER A 162 1.64 6.61 -20.71
C SER A 162 2.46 6.35 -19.42
N LYS A 163 3.78 6.56 -19.48
CA LYS A 163 4.64 6.47 -18.29
C LYS A 163 4.25 7.43 -17.14
N LYS A 164 3.47 8.48 -17.44
CA LYS A 164 3.09 9.51 -16.48
C LYS A 164 1.58 9.66 -16.30
N LYS A 165 0.78 8.83 -16.96
CA LYS A 165 -0.68 8.91 -16.90
C LYS A 165 -1.28 7.49 -16.80
N PRO A 166 -2.17 7.23 -15.81
CA PRO A 166 -2.90 5.98 -15.75
C PRO A 166 -3.85 5.86 -16.96
N GLY A 167 -4.04 4.63 -17.41
CA GLY A 167 -5.06 4.27 -18.38
C GLY A 167 -6.41 3.99 -17.72
N LYS A 168 -7.17 3.06 -18.28
CA LYS A 168 -8.43 2.58 -17.69
C LYS A 168 -8.14 1.74 -16.44
N ILE A 169 -9.11 1.72 -15.53
CA ILE A 169 -9.09 0.76 -14.42
C ILE A 169 -9.31 -0.66 -14.98
N GLU A 170 -8.44 -1.56 -14.60
CA GLU A 170 -8.47 -2.94 -15.09
C GLU A 170 -8.88 -3.93 -14.01
N LYS A 171 -8.55 -3.63 -12.74
CA LYS A 171 -8.89 -4.50 -11.62
C LYS A 171 -9.32 -3.70 -10.40
N LYS A 172 -10.26 -4.28 -9.63
CA LYS A 172 -10.70 -3.79 -8.33
C LYS A 172 -10.66 -4.96 -7.34
N PHE A 173 -10.07 -4.74 -6.17
CA PHE A 173 -9.97 -5.75 -5.11
C PHE A 173 -10.69 -5.28 -3.86
N LEU A 174 -11.72 -6.02 -3.47
CA LEU A 174 -12.43 -5.78 -2.22
C LEU A 174 -11.48 -5.92 -1.02
N PRO A 175 -11.50 -4.99 -0.04
CA PRO A 175 -10.71 -5.08 1.20
C PRO A 175 -11.27 -6.14 2.16
N LYS A 176 -11.31 -7.40 1.70
CA LYS A 176 -11.81 -8.55 2.44
C LYS A 176 -10.91 -8.87 3.61
N PHE A 177 -11.50 -9.22 4.76
CA PHE A 177 -10.76 -9.62 5.95
C PHE A 177 -9.69 -10.68 5.66
N ASN A 178 -8.49 -10.44 6.17
CA ASN A 178 -7.34 -11.33 6.04
C ASN A 178 -6.93 -11.62 4.58
N ARG A 179 -7.30 -10.73 3.65
CA ARG A 179 -6.79 -10.72 2.27
C ARG A 179 -5.54 -9.88 2.20
N ALA A 180 -4.48 -10.42 1.60
CA ALA A 180 -3.32 -9.67 1.20
C ALA A 180 -3.25 -9.50 -0.32
N ILE A 181 -2.76 -8.36 -0.79
CA ILE A 181 -2.46 -8.11 -2.19
C ILE A 181 -0.99 -7.73 -2.28
N LEU A 182 -0.20 -8.56 -2.94
CA LEU A 182 1.21 -8.34 -3.22
C LEU A 182 1.37 -7.90 -4.67
N PHE A 183 2.05 -6.79 -4.92
CA PHE A 183 2.25 -6.28 -6.27
C PHE A 183 3.60 -5.60 -6.48
N ASP A 184 4.05 -5.61 -7.74
CA ASP A 184 5.27 -4.95 -8.18
C ASP A 184 5.08 -3.43 -8.29
N THR A 185 5.95 -2.66 -7.67
CA THR A 185 5.90 -1.19 -7.70
C THR A 185 6.81 -0.57 -8.77
N THR A 186 7.51 -1.40 -9.56
CA THR A 186 8.48 -0.96 -10.57
C THR A 186 7.92 -0.90 -11.99
N GLN A 187 6.72 -1.43 -12.23
CA GLN A 187 6.13 -1.64 -13.55
C GLN A 187 5.10 -0.55 -13.96
N ASN A 188 5.30 0.71 -13.53
CA ASN A 188 4.27 1.75 -13.65
C ASN A 188 2.93 1.32 -13.04
N SER A 189 2.99 0.82 -11.85
CA SER A 189 1.88 0.21 -11.10
C SER A 189 0.94 1.27 -10.53
N TRP A 190 0.15 1.88 -11.40
CA TRP A 190 -0.88 2.84 -11.01
C TRP A 190 -1.93 2.17 -10.14
N HIS A 191 -2.02 2.62 -8.89
CA HIS A 191 -2.97 2.07 -7.93
C HIS A 191 -3.54 3.17 -7.03
N GLY A 192 -4.66 2.87 -6.37
CA GLY A 192 -5.37 3.84 -5.51
C GLY A 192 -6.77 3.32 -5.15
N LEU A 193 -7.64 4.23 -4.71
CA LEU A 193 -9.06 3.93 -4.49
C LEU A 193 -9.86 4.51 -5.67
N PRO A 194 -10.57 3.65 -6.44
CA PRO A 194 -11.38 4.10 -7.57
C PRO A 194 -12.49 5.06 -7.18
N GLU A 195 -13.11 4.77 -6.04
CA GLU A 195 -14.17 5.59 -5.44
C GLU A 195 -13.82 5.89 -3.98
N PRO A 196 -14.28 7.01 -3.42
CA PRO A 196 -14.21 7.26 -1.99
C PRO A 196 -14.92 6.15 -1.18
N VAL A 197 -14.43 5.91 0.03
CA VAL A 197 -15.11 5.02 0.99
C VAL A 197 -16.49 5.58 1.33
N SER A 198 -17.51 4.72 1.37
CA SER A 198 -18.90 5.07 1.72
C SER A 198 -19.46 4.19 2.84
N SER A 199 -18.59 3.82 3.79
CA SER A 199 -18.98 3.01 4.95
C SER A 199 -19.87 3.79 5.92
N PRO A 200 -20.70 3.10 6.73
CA PRO A 200 -21.41 3.70 7.85
C PRO A 200 -20.48 4.41 8.84
N GLU A 201 -21.04 5.24 9.67
CA GLU A 201 -20.32 5.85 10.80
C GLU A 201 -19.71 4.75 11.69
N ASN A 202 -18.47 4.98 12.14
CA ASN A 202 -17.68 4.05 12.95
C ASN A 202 -17.22 2.75 12.25
N GLU A 203 -17.51 2.59 10.96
CA GLU A 203 -16.88 1.54 10.14
C GLU A 203 -15.74 2.12 9.30
N TYR A 204 -14.56 1.52 9.44
CA TYR A 204 -13.31 2.05 8.88
C TYR A 204 -12.62 1.00 8.03
N ARG A 205 -12.11 1.40 6.86
CA ARG A 205 -11.24 0.56 6.03
C ARG A 205 -9.85 0.51 6.66
N LYS A 206 -9.48 -0.64 7.20
CA LYS A 206 -8.23 -0.90 7.93
C LYS A 206 -7.29 -1.76 7.09
N SER A 207 -6.02 -1.40 7.04
CA SER A 207 -5.01 -2.24 6.40
C SER A 207 -3.63 -2.06 7.01
N LEU A 208 -2.78 -3.09 6.85
CA LEU A 208 -1.35 -3.05 7.05
C LEU A 208 -0.67 -2.92 5.69
N ALA A 209 0.41 -2.16 5.60
CA ALA A 209 1.24 -2.09 4.40
C ALA A 209 2.71 -2.29 4.74
N VAL A 210 3.40 -3.12 3.95
CA VAL A 210 4.85 -3.34 4.05
C VAL A 210 5.47 -3.28 2.66
N TYR A 211 6.65 -2.68 2.56
CA TYR A 211 7.38 -2.56 1.32
C TYR A 211 8.66 -3.38 1.34
N TYR A 212 8.99 -3.96 0.20
CA TYR A 212 10.25 -4.65 -0.01
C TYR A 212 11.07 -3.96 -1.08
N LEU A 213 12.37 -3.93 -0.86
CA LEU A 213 13.31 -3.16 -1.63
C LEU A 213 14.25 -4.11 -2.38
N CYS A 214 14.85 -3.62 -3.45
CA CYS A 214 15.90 -4.32 -4.18
C CYS A 214 17.04 -3.37 -4.57
N THR A 215 18.17 -3.92 -4.98
CA THR A 215 19.24 -3.14 -5.59
C THR A 215 18.72 -2.47 -6.87
N PRO A 216 18.85 -1.14 -7.01
CA PRO A 216 18.35 -0.44 -8.18
C PRO A 216 19.16 -0.78 -9.44
N PRO A 217 18.52 -0.97 -10.61
CA PRO A 217 19.23 -1.06 -11.88
C PRO A 217 19.84 0.30 -12.28
N LYS A 218 20.80 0.28 -13.22
CA LYS A 218 21.54 1.50 -13.65
C LYS A 218 20.62 2.65 -14.13
N ASN A 219 19.54 2.33 -14.84
CA ASN A 219 18.64 3.32 -15.48
C ASN A 219 17.29 3.41 -14.79
N ILE A 220 17.28 3.66 -13.49
CA ILE A 220 16.05 3.79 -12.71
C ILE A 220 15.53 5.22 -12.67
N SER A 221 14.21 5.37 -12.56
CA SER A 221 13.62 6.65 -12.17
C SER A 221 14.08 7.05 -10.76
N LYS A 222 14.67 8.24 -10.65
CA LYS A 222 15.11 8.79 -9.34
C LYS A 222 13.96 9.41 -8.52
N ARG A 223 12.69 9.05 -8.83
CA ARG A 223 11.52 9.58 -8.13
C ARG A 223 11.56 9.18 -6.64
N GLY A 224 11.79 10.13 -5.78
CA GLY A 224 11.83 9.97 -4.32
C GLY A 224 10.49 10.24 -3.62
N LYS A 225 9.44 10.54 -4.38
CA LYS A 225 8.07 10.81 -3.90
C LYS A 225 7.06 10.11 -4.79
N ALA A 226 5.85 9.87 -4.26
CA ALA A 226 4.74 9.34 -5.04
C ALA A 226 4.36 10.31 -6.17
N LEU A 227 4.03 9.76 -7.33
CA LEU A 227 3.49 10.50 -8.46
C LEU A 227 1.99 10.25 -8.52
N PHE A 228 1.19 11.28 -8.22
CA PHE A 228 -0.26 11.22 -8.30
C PHE A 228 -0.76 11.58 -9.71
N ALA A 229 -1.92 11.03 -10.06
CA ALA A 229 -2.70 11.47 -11.20
C ALA A 229 -4.02 12.12 -10.71
N PRO A 230 -4.57 13.11 -11.46
CA PRO A 230 -5.89 13.62 -11.18
C PRO A 230 -6.93 12.54 -11.51
N THR A 231 -8.07 12.58 -10.80
CA THR A 231 -9.28 11.86 -11.24
C THR A 231 -9.93 12.65 -12.41
N GLN A 232 -10.85 12.03 -13.12
CA GLN A 232 -11.55 12.66 -14.26
C GLN A 232 -12.14 14.03 -13.89
N ASN A 233 -12.73 14.16 -12.70
CA ASN A 233 -13.32 15.42 -12.22
C ASN A 233 -12.27 16.46 -11.82
N GLN A 234 -11.02 16.08 -11.67
CA GLN A 234 -9.90 16.94 -11.26
C GLN A 234 -8.99 17.36 -12.41
N GLU A 235 -9.17 16.82 -13.62
CA GLU A 235 -8.26 17.06 -14.77
C GLU A 235 -8.10 18.53 -15.14
N ARG A 236 -9.10 19.37 -14.85
CA ARG A 236 -9.09 20.81 -15.15
C ARG A 236 -8.88 21.69 -13.91
N ASP A 237 -8.77 21.09 -12.72
CA ASP A 237 -8.57 21.84 -11.48
C ASP A 237 -7.10 22.23 -11.31
N GLN A 238 -6.80 23.50 -11.55
CA GLN A 238 -5.45 24.04 -11.48
C GLN A 238 -4.84 23.91 -10.09
N THR A 239 -5.65 23.95 -9.03
CA THR A 239 -5.19 23.79 -7.64
C THR A 239 -4.72 22.35 -7.42
N VAL A 240 -5.48 21.38 -7.90
CA VAL A 240 -5.11 19.96 -7.82
C VAL A 240 -3.87 19.68 -8.65
N LEU A 241 -3.79 20.17 -9.87
CA LEU A 241 -2.62 19.98 -10.74
C LEU A 241 -1.36 20.59 -10.15
N LYS A 242 -1.47 21.76 -9.51
CA LYS A 242 -0.37 22.39 -8.77
C LYS A 242 0.06 21.52 -7.57
N LEU A 243 -0.90 21.01 -6.79
CA LEU A 243 -0.63 20.12 -5.65
C LEU A 243 0.10 18.83 -6.10
N ILE A 244 -0.32 18.21 -7.21
CA ILE A 244 0.34 17.03 -7.78
C ILE A 244 1.81 17.34 -8.10
N LYS A 245 2.08 18.49 -8.73
CA LYS A 245 3.43 18.92 -9.08
C LYS A 245 4.29 19.15 -7.84
N GLU A 246 3.76 19.79 -6.82
CA GLU A 246 4.45 20.04 -5.54
C GLU A 246 4.73 18.74 -4.78
N ARG A 247 3.76 17.83 -4.73
CA ARG A 247 3.89 16.52 -4.08
C ARG A 247 4.93 15.60 -4.75
N SER A 248 5.11 15.71 -6.05
CA SER A 248 6.12 14.94 -6.79
C SER A 248 7.55 15.50 -6.64
N SER A 249 7.70 16.75 -6.16
CA SER A 249 9.00 17.40 -5.96
C SER A 249 9.58 17.08 -4.59
N THR A 250 10.84 16.57 -4.55
CA THR A 250 11.54 16.28 -3.30
C THR A 250 11.87 17.54 -2.47
N SER A 251 12.02 18.69 -3.12
CA SER A 251 12.32 19.97 -2.46
C SER A 251 11.08 20.67 -1.89
N GLN A 252 9.91 20.49 -2.52
CA GLN A 252 8.68 21.18 -2.14
C GLN A 252 7.74 20.33 -1.28
N ALA A 253 7.85 19.01 -1.32
CA ALA A 253 6.97 18.11 -0.59
C ALA A 253 6.95 18.33 0.94
N LYS A 254 8.03 18.86 1.53
CA LYS A 254 8.06 19.21 2.96
C LYS A 254 7.03 20.30 3.33
N ARG A 255 6.64 21.17 2.39
CA ARG A 255 5.66 22.24 2.61
C ARG A 255 4.23 21.75 2.58
N THR A 256 3.94 20.65 1.85
CA THR A 256 2.59 20.09 1.71
C THR A 256 2.18 19.16 2.85
N TYR A 257 3.13 18.81 3.75
CA TYR A 257 2.88 17.95 4.92
C TYR A 257 2.92 18.72 6.27
N ARG A 258 3.04 20.03 6.23
CA ARG A 258 2.93 20.84 7.43
C ARG A 258 1.47 21.27 7.62
N ASN A 259 0.83 20.69 8.60
CA ASN A 259 -0.26 21.36 9.31
C ASN A 259 0.36 22.27 10.36
#